data_68c0932a650c241e981ee44d9cdd8ece
#
_entry.id   68c0932a650c241e981ee44d9cdd8ece
#
_cell.length_a   1.000
_cell.length_b   1.000
_cell.length_c   1.000
_cell.angle_alpha   90.00
_cell.angle_beta   90.00
_cell.angle_gamma   90.00
#
_symmetry.space_group_name_H-M   'P 1'
#
loop_
_entity.id
_entity.type
_entity.pdbx_description
1 polymer ?
#
loop_
_entity_poly.entity_id
_entity_poly.type
_entity_poly.pdbx_seq_one_letter_code
_entity_poly.pdbx_strand_id
1 'polypeptide(L)'
;MLKQVTPILLIAAVTACSTPTDRRAANGNDDFVNAKETPLLTIPEGLKEPTYSREYDIPKLTEDTNKDLVGKRLDIRPPLLVLPMSEGTRVEEGSDNIKIIVESIPSTTDLKQEVFDNLKGFLAKYDVPVQKEDYEEGIIETGWIENRDVIESSWFGSDKVYVLRQRYRYDVDISAHGRSGSMSIDLVEHEESYDGEEQEVFLSGEDQRRYTIDMLNNTIAYMSVTRDKQIKADRIEQSLGIDVDLVAETENAGAYWIAEADFTKTWDRLRIVMPELGFDIVDMNTAEGLYYVVLEESGGFWSSLWGEDKIPLERGNYRVELEAAEDKQQTKIFIKDAVGDPLDNEVITELYRVLSDAMKENRKVR
;
A
#
# COMPACT_ATOMS: atom_id res chain seq x y z
N MET A 1 -60.48 8.55 36.03
CA MET A 1 -59.51 8.71 35.01
C MET A 1 -58.08 8.30 35.45
N LEU A 2 -57.90 7.20 36.17
CA LEU A 2 -56.59 6.78 36.71
C LEU A 2 -56.19 5.35 36.33
N LYS A 3 -56.88 4.71 35.40
CA LYS A 3 -56.61 3.30 35.00
C LYS A 3 -55.93 3.12 33.63
N GLN A 4 -55.57 4.20 32.91
CA GLN A 4 -54.92 4.10 31.58
C GLN A 4 -53.51 4.61 31.52
N VAL A 5 -52.92 5.08 32.62
CA VAL A 5 -51.52 5.62 32.64
C VAL A 5 -50.50 4.55 33.01
N THR A 6 -50.95 3.44 33.64
CA THR A 6 -50.05 2.37 34.13
C THR A 6 -49.34 1.55 33.03
N PRO A 7 -49.93 1.28 31.84
CA PRO A 7 -49.19 0.52 30.82
C PRO A 7 -48.11 1.34 30.07
N ILE A 8 -48.21 2.66 30.04
CA ILE A 8 -47.21 3.51 29.35
C ILE A 8 -45.93 3.63 30.17
N LEU A 9 -46.02 3.58 31.50
CA LEU A 9 -44.85 3.64 32.39
C LEU A 9 -44.05 2.33 32.42
N LEU A 10 -44.63 1.20 32.01
CA LEU A 10 -43.94 -0.10 31.98
C LEU A 10 -43.16 -0.34 30.69
N ILE A 11 -43.44 0.42 29.63
CA ILE A 11 -42.72 0.31 28.33
C ILE A 11 -41.40 1.12 28.34
N ALA A 12 -41.26 2.10 29.22
CA ALA A 12 -40.07 2.93 29.35
C ALA A 12 -38.89 2.28 30.11
N ALA A 13 -39.09 1.05 30.66
CA ALA A 13 -38.10 0.40 31.50
C ALA A 13 -37.27 -0.70 30.82
N VAL A 14 -37.34 -0.84 29.48
CA VAL A 14 -36.63 -1.92 28.77
C VAL A 14 -35.67 -1.35 27.72
N THR A 15 -35.05 -0.22 28.01
CA THR A 15 -33.82 0.16 27.28
C THR A 15 -32.66 -0.53 27.99
N ALA A 16 -32.41 -1.79 27.65
CA ALA A 16 -31.20 -2.47 28.04
C ALA A 16 -30.02 -1.78 27.32
N CYS A 17 -29.37 -0.86 28.02
CA CYS A 17 -28.13 -0.26 27.59
C CYS A 17 -27.05 -1.34 27.54
N SER A 18 -26.79 -1.91 26.37
CA SER A 18 -25.61 -2.76 26.20
C SER A 18 -24.40 -1.83 26.07
N THR A 19 -23.47 -1.93 27.00
CA THR A 19 -22.19 -1.23 26.89
C THR A 19 -21.40 -1.73 25.67
N PRO A 20 -20.43 -0.98 25.14
CA PRO A 20 -19.55 -1.47 24.08
C PRO A 20 -18.84 -2.76 24.47
N THR A 21 -18.50 -2.94 25.74
CA THR A 21 -17.94 -4.16 26.31
C THR A 21 -18.89 -5.34 26.20
N ASP A 22 -20.18 -5.13 26.45
CA ASP A 22 -21.20 -6.18 26.31
C ASP A 22 -21.40 -6.63 24.86
N ARG A 23 -21.16 -5.75 23.89
CA ARG A 23 -21.23 -6.09 22.45
C ARG A 23 -20.07 -6.96 21.96
N ARG A 24 -18.96 -6.99 22.69
CA ARG A 24 -17.78 -7.83 22.39
C ARG A 24 -17.97 -9.25 22.91
N ALA A 25 -18.77 -9.42 23.95
CA ALA A 25 -18.95 -10.67 24.65
C ALA A 25 -20.09 -11.52 24.09
N ALA A 26 -20.14 -12.80 24.49
CA ALA A 26 -21.19 -13.76 24.15
C ALA A 26 -22.53 -13.39 24.80
N ASN A 27 -23.10 -12.25 24.42
CA ASN A 27 -24.27 -11.67 25.01
C ASN A 27 -25.55 -12.50 24.66
N GLY A 28 -26.10 -13.20 25.64
CA GLY A 28 -27.30 -14.02 25.49
C GLY A 28 -27.10 -15.40 24.82
N ASN A 29 -25.89 -15.75 24.40
CA ASN A 29 -25.52 -17.07 23.85
C ASN A 29 -24.58 -17.83 24.78
N ASP A 30 -24.77 -17.70 26.08
CA ASP A 30 -23.91 -18.30 27.10
C ASP A 30 -24.44 -19.64 27.65
N ASP A 31 -25.43 -20.23 27.00
CA ASP A 31 -26.01 -21.54 27.39
C ASP A 31 -24.96 -22.64 27.44
N PHE A 32 -23.89 -22.53 26.63
CA PHE A 32 -22.74 -23.46 26.63
C PHE A 32 -22.01 -23.52 27.98
N VAL A 33 -22.05 -22.45 28.79
CA VAL A 33 -21.41 -22.40 30.12
C VAL A 33 -22.07 -23.40 31.06
N ASN A 34 -23.38 -23.67 30.85
CA ASN A 34 -24.18 -24.61 31.65
C ASN A 34 -24.27 -26.01 31.00
N ALA A 35 -23.65 -26.19 29.82
CA ALA A 35 -23.62 -27.48 29.16
C ALA A 35 -22.87 -28.50 30.01
N LYS A 36 -23.46 -29.70 30.13
CA LYS A 36 -22.87 -30.80 30.88
C LYS A 36 -22.54 -31.92 29.90
N GLU A 37 -21.39 -32.56 30.13
CA GLU A 37 -21.06 -33.76 29.39
C GLU A 37 -22.16 -34.82 29.59
N THR A 38 -22.57 -35.41 28.49
CA THR A 38 -23.48 -36.55 28.53
C THR A 38 -22.74 -37.73 29.17
N PRO A 39 -23.36 -38.45 30.16
CA PRO A 39 -22.71 -39.60 30.76
C PRO A 39 -22.42 -40.67 29.69
N LEU A 40 -21.30 -41.34 29.82
CA LEU A 40 -20.93 -42.44 28.95
C LEU A 40 -22.05 -43.50 28.91
N LEU A 41 -22.21 -44.16 27.78
CA LEU A 41 -23.17 -45.26 27.61
C LEU A 41 -22.95 -46.33 28.66
N THR A 42 -23.98 -46.71 29.37
CA THR A 42 -23.96 -47.86 30.24
C THR A 42 -24.09 -49.11 29.38
N ILE A 43 -23.01 -49.91 29.31
CA ILE A 43 -22.96 -51.11 28.47
C ILE A 43 -23.40 -52.31 29.32
N PRO A 44 -24.40 -53.08 28.88
CA PRO A 44 -24.82 -54.28 29.55
C PRO A 44 -23.70 -55.35 29.62
N GLU A 45 -23.70 -56.15 30.68
CA GLU A 45 -22.72 -57.26 30.81
C GLU A 45 -22.77 -58.18 29.58
N GLY A 46 -21.58 -58.48 29.06
CA GLY A 46 -21.42 -59.38 27.90
C GLY A 46 -21.36 -58.69 26.52
N LEU A 47 -21.54 -57.37 26.44
CA LEU A 47 -21.32 -56.60 25.22
C LEU A 47 -19.92 -55.92 25.21
N LYS A 48 -19.38 -55.79 24.01
CA LYS A 48 -18.09 -55.15 23.80
C LYS A 48 -18.21 -53.63 23.89
N GLU A 49 -17.30 -52.98 24.60
CA GLU A 49 -17.26 -51.54 24.64
C GLU A 49 -17.02 -50.94 23.24
N PRO A 50 -17.78 -49.91 22.80
CA PRO A 50 -17.55 -49.22 21.56
C PRO A 50 -16.25 -48.43 21.65
N THR A 51 -15.56 -48.34 20.54
CA THR A 51 -14.40 -47.45 20.43
C THR A 51 -14.89 -46.00 20.26
N TYR A 52 -14.67 -45.18 21.28
CA TYR A 52 -15.00 -43.75 21.21
C TYR A 52 -13.97 -43.00 20.35
N SER A 53 -14.47 -42.16 19.45
CA SER A 53 -13.63 -41.22 18.73
C SER A 53 -13.20 -40.11 19.69
N ARG A 54 -11.92 -39.74 19.63
CA ARG A 54 -11.37 -38.61 20.38
C ARG A 54 -11.31 -37.33 19.54
N GLU A 55 -11.85 -37.35 18.35
CA GLU A 55 -11.85 -36.23 17.41
C GLU A 55 -12.56 -34.99 17.96
N TYR A 56 -13.56 -35.20 18.84
CA TYR A 56 -14.33 -34.12 19.41
C TYR A 56 -14.10 -33.97 20.93
N ASP A 57 -13.00 -34.51 21.46
CA ASP A 57 -12.62 -34.32 22.85
C ASP A 57 -12.40 -32.83 23.12
N ILE A 58 -13.13 -32.26 24.09
CA ILE A 58 -12.94 -30.89 24.53
C ILE A 58 -11.72 -30.81 25.45
N PRO A 59 -10.67 -30.05 25.13
CA PRO A 59 -9.52 -29.89 26.00
C PRO A 59 -9.94 -29.30 27.36
N LYS A 60 -9.37 -29.84 28.44
CA LYS A 60 -9.57 -29.25 29.76
C LYS A 60 -8.89 -27.91 29.85
N LEU A 61 -9.56 -26.94 30.52
CA LEU A 61 -8.92 -25.67 30.84
C LEU A 61 -7.67 -25.91 31.70
N THR A 62 -6.58 -25.26 31.39
CA THR A 62 -5.37 -25.26 32.21
C THR A 62 -5.58 -24.40 33.46
N GLU A 63 -4.79 -24.63 34.52
CA GLU A 63 -4.89 -23.85 35.76
C GLU A 63 -4.58 -22.35 35.51
N ASP A 64 -3.77 -22.03 34.48
CA ASP A 64 -3.40 -20.68 34.07
C ASP A 64 -4.44 -19.98 33.18
N THR A 65 -5.54 -20.68 32.83
CA THR A 65 -6.57 -20.07 31.98
C THR A 65 -7.26 -18.94 32.75
N ASN A 66 -7.21 -17.73 32.19
CA ASN A 66 -7.94 -16.60 32.75
C ASN A 66 -9.44 -16.85 32.65
N LYS A 67 -10.06 -17.16 33.80
CA LYS A 67 -11.49 -17.48 33.90
C LYS A 67 -12.42 -16.30 33.55
N ASP A 68 -11.86 -15.09 33.56
CA ASP A 68 -12.62 -13.89 33.16
C ASP A 68 -12.85 -13.80 31.65
N LEU A 69 -12.10 -14.58 30.85
CA LEU A 69 -12.23 -14.64 29.40
C LEU A 69 -13.06 -15.82 28.88
N VAL A 70 -13.69 -16.60 29.77
CA VAL A 70 -14.58 -17.71 29.41
C VAL A 70 -16.02 -17.41 29.78
N GLY A 71 -16.96 -18.13 29.17
CA GLY A 71 -18.38 -17.97 29.43
C GLY A 71 -18.91 -16.66 28.84
N LYS A 72 -19.59 -15.89 29.66
CA LYS A 72 -20.24 -14.62 29.24
C LYS A 72 -19.28 -13.58 28.72
N ARG A 73 -18.03 -13.64 29.12
CA ARG A 73 -16.97 -12.69 28.68
C ARG A 73 -16.21 -13.16 27.43
N LEU A 74 -16.54 -14.34 26.89
CA LEU A 74 -15.93 -14.84 25.69
C LEU A 74 -16.12 -13.85 24.54
N ASP A 75 -15.03 -13.39 23.95
CA ASP A 75 -15.06 -12.58 22.74
C ASP A 75 -15.52 -13.43 21.55
N ILE A 76 -16.65 -13.05 20.96
CA ILE A 76 -17.26 -13.77 19.83
C ILE A 76 -16.97 -13.11 18.48
N ARG A 77 -16.19 -12.03 18.46
CA ARG A 77 -15.84 -11.35 17.22
C ARG A 77 -14.88 -12.24 16.41
N PRO A 78 -14.99 -12.27 15.07
CA PRO A 78 -14.02 -12.98 14.23
C PRO A 78 -12.63 -12.33 14.37
N PRO A 79 -11.53 -13.10 14.23
CA PRO A 79 -10.19 -12.54 14.26
C PRO A 79 -10.01 -11.54 13.13
N LEU A 80 -9.28 -10.45 13.39
CA LEU A 80 -8.84 -9.53 12.36
C LEU A 80 -7.56 -10.05 11.70
N LEU A 81 -7.41 -9.74 10.41
CA LEU A 81 -6.24 -10.05 9.62
C LEU A 81 -5.56 -8.75 9.16
N VAL A 82 -4.25 -8.78 9.04
CA VAL A 82 -3.51 -7.71 8.37
C VAL A 82 -3.80 -7.78 6.87
N LEU A 83 -4.16 -6.66 6.27
CA LEU A 83 -4.57 -6.55 4.88
C LEU A 83 -3.50 -5.80 4.07
N PRO A 84 -2.76 -6.47 3.18
CA PRO A 84 -1.75 -5.82 2.34
C PRO A 84 -2.42 -5.09 1.16
N MET A 85 -3.14 -4.01 1.45
CA MET A 85 -3.96 -3.27 0.47
C MET A 85 -3.15 -2.32 -0.41
N SER A 86 -1.95 -1.94 0.01
CA SER A 86 -1.09 -1.03 -0.75
C SER A 86 -0.19 -1.80 -1.71
N GLU A 87 0.05 -1.25 -2.90
CA GLU A 87 1.04 -1.81 -3.81
C GLU A 87 2.42 -1.90 -3.12
N GLY A 88 3.17 -2.96 -3.36
CA GLY A 88 4.43 -3.23 -2.69
C GLY A 88 4.29 -3.59 -1.21
N THR A 89 3.12 -4.05 -0.77
CA THR A 89 2.96 -4.56 0.59
C THR A 89 2.58 -6.04 0.60
N ARG A 90 3.09 -6.79 1.58
CA ARG A 90 2.73 -8.19 1.81
C ARG A 90 2.80 -8.53 3.29
N VAL A 91 1.97 -9.47 3.70
CA VAL A 91 1.99 -10.00 5.07
C VAL A 91 3.09 -11.06 5.18
N GLU A 92 3.83 -11.06 6.28
CA GLU A 92 4.74 -12.14 6.61
C GLU A 92 3.98 -13.21 7.40
N GLU A 93 3.85 -14.41 6.82
CA GLU A 93 3.18 -15.53 7.47
C GLU A 93 4.05 -16.12 8.59
N GLY A 94 3.40 -16.54 9.69
CA GLY A 94 4.05 -17.21 10.82
C GLY A 94 4.79 -16.30 11.80
N SER A 95 4.60 -14.97 11.69
CA SER A 95 5.14 -14.01 12.66
C SER A 95 4.19 -13.82 13.83
N ASP A 96 4.69 -13.93 15.06
CA ASP A 96 3.93 -13.61 16.29
C ASP A 96 3.68 -12.08 16.42
N ASN A 97 4.51 -11.28 15.74
CA ASN A 97 4.40 -9.83 15.73
C ASN A 97 3.46 -9.36 14.63
N ILE A 98 2.70 -8.31 14.91
CA ILE A 98 1.82 -7.68 13.94
C ILE A 98 2.67 -6.76 13.07
N LYS A 99 3.04 -7.26 11.88
CA LYS A 99 3.88 -6.54 10.93
C LYS A 99 3.50 -6.77 9.49
N ILE A 100 3.92 -5.84 8.64
CA ILE A 100 3.80 -5.92 7.20
C ILE A 100 5.16 -5.68 6.56
N ILE A 101 5.44 -6.39 5.48
CA ILE A 101 6.59 -6.12 4.62
C ILE A 101 6.19 -5.02 3.64
N VAL A 102 7.06 -4.04 3.49
CA VAL A 102 6.90 -2.91 2.56
C VAL A 102 8.05 -2.95 1.56
N GLU A 103 7.72 -2.86 0.29
CA GLU A 103 8.68 -2.84 -0.82
C GLU A 103 8.55 -1.52 -1.59
N SER A 104 9.66 -1.06 -2.18
CA SER A 104 9.66 0.13 -3.01
C SER A 104 8.84 -0.10 -4.28
N ILE A 105 8.10 0.91 -4.70
CA ILE A 105 7.46 0.98 -6.02
C ILE A 105 8.40 1.74 -6.97
N PRO A 106 8.17 1.72 -8.29
CA PRO A 106 9.07 2.39 -9.26
C PRO A 106 9.38 3.86 -8.97
N SER A 107 8.42 4.59 -8.39
CA SER A 107 8.56 6.00 -7.99
C SER A 107 9.23 6.22 -6.64
N THR A 108 9.49 5.17 -5.86
CA THR A 108 10.12 5.29 -4.54
C THR A 108 11.62 5.56 -4.70
N THR A 109 12.08 6.72 -4.27
CA THR A 109 13.51 7.08 -4.23
C THR A 109 14.17 6.68 -2.90
N ASP A 110 13.45 6.81 -1.79
CA ASP A 110 13.86 6.44 -0.45
C ASP A 110 12.67 5.82 0.28
N LEU A 111 12.72 4.50 0.51
CA LEU A 111 11.64 3.75 1.13
C LEU A 111 11.44 4.14 2.61
N LYS A 112 12.52 4.40 3.35
CA LYS A 112 12.42 4.80 4.76
C LYS A 112 11.70 6.14 4.88
N GLN A 113 12.12 7.11 4.09
CA GLN A 113 11.50 8.43 4.03
C GLN A 113 10.02 8.33 3.63
N GLU A 114 9.71 7.55 2.59
CA GLU A 114 8.33 7.35 2.13
C GLU A 114 7.44 6.78 3.23
N VAL A 115 7.89 5.75 3.96
CA VAL A 115 7.12 5.15 5.06
C VAL A 115 6.91 6.14 6.19
N PHE A 116 7.94 6.90 6.57
CA PHE A 116 7.84 7.94 7.59
C PHE A 116 6.87 9.06 7.19
N ASP A 117 6.92 9.51 5.94
CA ASP A 117 6.01 10.55 5.44
C ASP A 117 4.56 10.05 5.37
N ASN A 118 4.35 8.78 5.00
CA ASN A 118 3.02 8.17 5.05
C ASN A 118 2.49 8.06 6.49
N LEU A 119 3.31 7.65 7.45
CA LEU A 119 2.93 7.60 8.87
C LEU A 119 2.57 8.99 9.40
N LYS A 120 3.43 9.99 9.18
CA LYS A 120 3.17 11.38 9.59
C LYS A 120 1.95 11.96 8.89
N GLY A 121 1.78 11.70 7.60
CA GLY A 121 0.63 12.13 6.84
C GLY A 121 -0.69 11.47 7.30
N PHE A 122 -0.63 10.21 7.67
CA PHE A 122 -1.76 9.50 8.29
C PHE A 122 -2.17 10.15 9.61
N LEU A 123 -1.20 10.38 10.51
CA LEU A 123 -1.46 11.02 11.81
C LEU A 123 -2.00 12.43 11.64
N ALA A 124 -1.40 13.22 10.75
CA ALA A 124 -1.86 14.59 10.45
C ALA A 124 -3.29 14.63 9.90
N LYS A 125 -3.70 13.66 9.11
CA LYS A 125 -5.08 13.55 8.59
C LYS A 125 -6.12 13.44 9.70
N TYR A 126 -5.75 12.86 10.84
CA TYR A 126 -6.63 12.67 12.00
C TYR A 126 -6.33 13.64 13.15
N ASP A 127 -5.56 14.69 12.88
CA ASP A 127 -5.12 15.69 13.87
C ASP A 127 -4.39 15.07 15.08
N VAL A 128 -3.70 13.95 14.87
CA VAL A 128 -2.92 13.25 15.90
C VAL A 128 -1.48 13.73 15.86
N PRO A 129 -0.95 14.30 16.97
CA PRO A 129 0.45 14.72 17.02
C PRO A 129 1.39 13.50 17.05
N VAL A 130 2.59 13.68 16.49
CA VAL A 130 3.69 12.75 16.69
C VAL A 130 4.28 13.04 18.08
N GLN A 131 4.28 12.06 18.98
CA GLN A 131 4.80 12.19 20.34
C GLN A 131 6.32 12.02 20.37
N LYS A 132 6.83 11.07 19.60
CA LYS A 132 8.26 10.79 19.44
C LYS A 132 8.56 10.39 18.02
N GLU A 133 9.63 10.91 17.46
CA GLU A 133 10.18 10.50 16.18
C GLU A 133 11.68 10.25 16.35
N ASP A 134 12.12 9.06 15.96
CA ASP A 134 13.53 8.69 15.86
C ASP A 134 13.75 8.05 14.50
N TYR A 135 14.18 8.88 13.55
CA TYR A 135 14.36 8.45 12.18
C TYR A 135 15.50 7.42 12.05
N GLU A 136 16.58 7.58 12.82
CA GLU A 136 17.73 6.67 12.74
C GLU A 136 17.34 5.26 13.21
N GLU A 137 16.69 5.17 14.36
CA GLU A 137 16.20 3.91 14.93
C GLU A 137 14.94 3.38 14.24
N GLY A 138 14.29 4.19 13.39
CA GLY A 138 13.07 3.78 12.68
C GLY A 138 11.80 3.83 13.53
N ILE A 139 11.72 4.70 14.55
CA ILE A 139 10.64 4.71 15.54
C ILE A 139 9.74 5.94 15.37
N ILE A 140 8.43 5.73 15.37
CA ILE A 140 7.41 6.77 15.53
C ILE A 140 6.44 6.36 16.65
N GLU A 141 6.26 7.22 17.67
CA GLU A 141 5.21 7.07 18.67
C GLU A 141 4.13 8.13 18.44
N THR A 142 2.85 7.70 18.44
CA THR A 142 1.71 8.60 18.24
C THR A 142 1.36 9.32 19.53
N GLY A 143 0.76 10.49 19.41
CA GLY A 143 -0.08 11.05 20.47
C GLY A 143 -1.35 10.23 20.67
N TRP A 144 -2.28 10.75 21.46
CA TRP A 144 -3.55 10.10 21.68
C TRP A 144 -4.42 10.12 20.42
N ILE A 145 -4.82 8.94 19.99
CA ILE A 145 -5.86 8.73 18.96
C ILE A 145 -7.16 8.50 19.71
N GLU A 146 -8.15 9.34 19.47
CA GLU A 146 -9.42 9.32 20.18
C GLU A 146 -10.57 8.94 19.24
N ASN A 147 -11.32 7.91 19.61
CA ASN A 147 -12.55 7.50 18.95
C ASN A 147 -13.73 7.73 19.91
N ARG A 148 -14.79 8.39 19.42
CA ARG A 148 -15.99 8.69 20.18
C ARG A 148 -17.20 8.05 19.55
N ASP A 149 -17.92 7.27 20.36
CA ASP A 149 -19.19 6.66 19.96
C ASP A 149 -20.32 7.17 20.86
N VAL A 150 -21.37 7.71 20.25
CA VAL A 150 -22.60 8.05 20.98
C VAL A 150 -23.41 6.78 21.19
N ILE A 151 -23.47 6.31 22.43
CA ILE A 151 -24.16 5.06 22.79
C ILE A 151 -25.64 5.29 22.99
N GLU A 152 -26.00 6.38 23.65
CA GLU A 152 -27.38 6.79 23.87
C GLU A 152 -27.58 8.24 23.50
N SER A 153 -28.48 8.52 22.58
CA SER A 153 -28.89 9.88 22.26
C SER A 153 -30.13 10.27 23.04
N SER A 154 -30.06 11.37 23.78
CA SER A 154 -31.15 11.86 24.62
C SER A 154 -31.86 13.04 24.00
N TRP A 155 -33.20 12.97 23.91
CA TRP A 155 -34.02 14.11 23.47
C TRP A 155 -34.06 15.25 24.53
N PHE A 156 -33.90 14.93 25.84
CA PHE A 156 -33.98 15.87 26.96
C PHE A 156 -32.80 15.73 27.94
N GLY A 157 -31.56 15.54 27.46
CA GLY A 157 -30.40 15.39 28.30
C GLY A 157 -29.13 15.42 27.50
N SER A 158 -27.99 15.14 28.12
CA SER A 158 -26.74 14.90 27.43
C SER A 158 -26.71 13.51 26.83
N ASP A 159 -26.14 13.38 25.62
CA ASP A 159 -25.87 12.08 25.02
C ASP A 159 -24.80 11.35 25.85
N LYS A 160 -24.96 10.05 26.03
CA LYS A 160 -23.92 9.22 26.66
C LYS A 160 -22.90 8.82 25.64
N VAL A 161 -21.66 9.18 25.89
CA VAL A 161 -20.54 9.00 24.97
C VAL A 161 -19.56 7.99 25.55
N TYR A 162 -19.20 7.02 24.71
CA TYR A 162 -18.05 6.16 24.95
C TYR A 162 -16.84 6.73 24.21
N VAL A 163 -15.74 6.88 24.94
CA VAL A 163 -14.51 7.39 24.37
C VAL A 163 -13.40 6.36 24.56
N LEU A 164 -12.78 6.00 23.44
CA LEU A 164 -11.62 5.13 23.37
C LEU A 164 -10.41 5.96 23.00
N ARG A 165 -9.36 5.94 23.81
CA ARG A 165 -8.11 6.64 23.59
C ARG A 165 -6.95 5.65 23.55
N GLN A 166 -6.13 5.74 22.53
CA GLN A 166 -5.04 4.78 22.31
C GLN A 166 -3.79 5.50 21.80
N ARG A 167 -2.63 4.98 22.16
CA ARG A 167 -1.34 5.39 21.62
C ARG A 167 -0.61 4.18 21.06
N TYR A 168 0.07 4.39 19.94
CA TYR A 168 0.77 3.34 19.24
C TYR A 168 2.22 3.71 18.99
N ARG A 169 3.05 2.69 18.90
CA ARG A 169 4.43 2.78 18.45
C ARG A 169 4.58 1.99 17.16
N TYR A 170 5.17 2.64 16.17
CA TYR A 170 5.58 2.02 14.91
C TYR A 170 7.09 1.83 14.93
N ASP A 171 7.55 0.66 14.50
CA ASP A 171 8.95 0.33 14.28
C ASP A 171 9.12 -0.01 12.80
N VAL A 172 9.96 0.78 12.11
CA VAL A 172 10.24 0.68 10.67
C VAL A 172 11.68 0.24 10.48
N ASP A 173 11.87 -0.96 9.97
CA ASP A 173 13.19 -1.56 9.70
C ASP A 173 13.38 -1.75 8.19
N ILE A 174 14.27 -0.97 7.60
CA ILE A 174 14.56 -1.02 6.16
C ILE A 174 15.87 -1.78 5.93
N SER A 175 15.82 -2.77 5.05
CA SER A 175 16.99 -3.56 4.67
C SER A 175 18.10 -2.69 4.07
N ALA A 176 19.36 -3.08 4.23
CA ALA A 176 20.53 -2.32 3.78
C ALA A 176 20.53 -1.94 2.28
N HIS A 177 19.81 -2.70 1.44
CA HIS A 177 19.66 -2.38 0.01
C HIS A 177 18.59 -1.30 -0.29
N GLY A 178 17.85 -0.82 0.74
CA GLY A 178 16.88 0.26 0.63
C GLY A 178 15.57 -0.05 -0.12
N ARG A 179 15.39 -1.29 -0.65
CA ARG A 179 14.24 -1.63 -1.51
C ARG A 179 13.13 -2.38 -0.84
N SER A 180 13.37 -2.92 0.35
CA SER A 180 12.33 -3.56 1.17
C SER A 180 12.61 -3.38 2.64
N GLY A 181 11.58 -3.52 3.45
CA GLY A 181 11.68 -3.45 4.89
C GLY A 181 10.42 -4.00 5.54
N SER A 182 10.32 -3.83 6.84
CA SER A 182 9.13 -4.18 7.61
C SER A 182 8.65 -2.98 8.40
N MET A 183 7.35 -2.92 8.62
CA MET A 183 6.69 -2.00 9.53
C MET A 183 5.88 -2.82 10.52
N SER A 184 6.25 -2.75 11.80
CA SER A 184 5.50 -3.32 12.91
C SER A 184 4.85 -2.23 13.75
N ILE A 185 3.88 -2.64 14.57
CA ILE A 185 3.10 -1.72 15.38
C ILE A 185 2.74 -2.38 16.72
N ASP A 186 2.83 -1.60 17.78
CA ASP A 186 2.45 -2.00 19.12
C ASP A 186 1.48 -0.98 19.74
N LEU A 187 0.49 -1.48 20.49
CA LEU A 187 -0.37 -0.65 21.34
C LEU A 187 0.38 -0.33 22.65
N VAL A 188 0.72 0.95 22.86
CA VAL A 188 1.50 1.39 24.01
C VAL A 188 0.62 1.76 25.20
N GLU A 189 -0.45 2.51 24.95
CA GLU A 189 -1.38 2.97 25.98
C GLU A 189 -2.82 2.84 25.50
N HIS A 190 -3.73 2.54 26.44
CA HIS A 190 -5.15 2.34 26.18
C HIS A 190 -5.97 2.85 27.34
N GLU A 191 -6.95 3.69 27.07
CA GLU A 191 -7.89 4.25 28.01
C GLU A 191 -9.31 4.17 27.44
N GLU A 192 -10.27 3.80 28.28
CA GLU A 192 -11.69 3.83 27.93
C GLU A 192 -12.44 4.68 28.95
N SER A 193 -13.39 5.48 28.48
CA SER A 193 -14.31 6.18 29.37
C SER A 193 -15.75 6.09 28.84
N TYR A 194 -16.69 6.07 29.76
CA TYR A 194 -18.11 6.07 29.46
C TYR A 194 -18.79 7.20 30.22
N ASP A 195 -19.47 8.07 29.51
CA ASP A 195 -20.16 9.26 30.05
C ASP A 195 -19.25 10.14 30.91
N GLY A 196 -17.95 10.22 30.53
CA GLY A 196 -16.93 11.00 31.22
C GLY A 196 -16.28 10.29 32.42
N GLU A 197 -16.71 9.09 32.77
CA GLU A 197 -16.10 8.28 33.82
C GLU A 197 -15.11 7.27 33.22
N GLU A 198 -13.87 7.26 33.70
CA GLU A 198 -12.86 6.26 33.33
C GLU A 198 -13.35 4.86 33.70
N GLN A 199 -13.15 3.92 32.77
CA GLN A 199 -13.46 2.51 32.98
C GLN A 199 -12.17 1.73 33.22
N GLU A 200 -12.16 0.93 34.28
CA GLU A 200 -11.07 -0.03 34.48
C GLU A 200 -11.27 -1.19 33.48
N VAL A 201 -10.49 -1.21 32.40
CA VAL A 201 -10.61 -2.19 31.33
C VAL A 201 -9.45 -3.17 31.39
N PHE A 202 -9.78 -4.44 31.46
CA PHE A 202 -8.82 -5.51 31.25
C PHE A 202 -8.72 -5.80 29.75
N LEU A 203 -7.58 -5.46 29.13
CA LEU A 203 -7.31 -5.84 27.76
C LEU A 203 -6.74 -7.25 27.69
N SER A 204 -7.46 -8.13 27.02
CA SER A 204 -6.91 -9.43 26.64
C SER A 204 -5.83 -9.25 25.56
N GLY A 205 -4.97 -10.26 25.42
CA GLY A 205 -4.00 -10.27 24.29
C GLY A 205 -4.69 -10.24 22.93
N GLU A 206 -5.89 -10.81 22.81
CA GLU A 206 -6.69 -10.74 21.57
C GLU A 206 -7.26 -9.35 21.33
N ASP A 207 -7.70 -8.62 22.37
CA ASP A 207 -8.12 -7.22 22.20
C ASP A 207 -6.96 -6.33 21.78
N GLN A 208 -5.77 -6.47 22.40
CA GLN A 208 -4.56 -5.75 22.01
C GLN A 208 -4.24 -6.02 20.54
N ARG A 209 -4.20 -7.31 20.15
CA ARG A 209 -3.94 -7.74 18.79
C ARG A 209 -4.95 -7.12 17.80
N ARG A 210 -6.23 -7.12 18.14
CA ARG A 210 -7.30 -6.55 17.32
C ARG A 210 -7.11 -5.05 17.08
N TYR A 211 -6.89 -4.28 18.15
CA TYR A 211 -6.65 -2.83 18.03
C TYR A 211 -5.40 -2.51 17.22
N THR A 212 -4.36 -3.28 17.43
CA THR A 212 -3.10 -3.12 16.69
C THR A 212 -3.27 -3.43 15.20
N ILE A 213 -3.96 -4.52 14.84
CA ILE A 213 -4.25 -4.87 13.44
C ILE A 213 -5.16 -3.82 12.79
N ASP A 214 -6.19 -3.35 13.50
CA ASP A 214 -7.09 -2.32 12.97
C ASP A 214 -6.32 -1.03 12.65
N MET A 215 -5.48 -0.58 13.56
CA MET A 215 -4.65 0.61 13.36
C MET A 215 -3.65 0.42 12.21
N LEU A 216 -3.01 -0.74 12.12
CA LEU A 216 -2.10 -1.06 11.01
C LEU A 216 -2.85 -1.04 9.66
N ASN A 217 -4.03 -1.65 9.59
CA ASN A 217 -4.84 -1.66 8.38
C ASN A 217 -5.26 -0.24 7.95
N ASN A 218 -5.61 0.63 8.90
CA ASN A 218 -5.92 2.03 8.61
C ASN A 218 -4.69 2.79 8.06
N THR A 219 -3.52 2.52 8.59
CA THR A 219 -2.25 3.08 8.11
C THR A 219 -1.93 2.59 6.70
N ILE A 220 -2.06 1.28 6.43
CA ILE A 220 -1.85 0.68 5.11
C ILE A 220 -2.85 1.25 4.10
N ALA A 221 -4.10 1.44 4.48
CA ALA A 221 -5.12 2.04 3.62
C ALA A 221 -4.75 3.49 3.23
N TYR A 222 -4.20 4.27 4.16
CA TYR A 222 -3.69 5.61 3.85
C TYR A 222 -2.51 5.55 2.88
N MET A 223 -1.54 4.68 3.13
CA MET A 223 -0.39 4.44 2.24
C MET A 223 -0.85 4.02 0.83
N SER A 224 -1.85 3.14 0.73
CA SER A 224 -2.44 2.72 -0.56
C SER A 224 -2.96 3.91 -1.35
N VAL A 225 -3.74 4.79 -0.72
CA VAL A 225 -4.27 5.99 -1.38
C VAL A 225 -3.16 6.93 -1.84
N THR A 226 -2.08 7.07 -1.06
CA THR A 226 -0.94 7.92 -1.39
C THR A 226 -0.15 7.35 -2.56
N ARG A 227 0.18 6.05 -2.53
CA ARG A 227 0.87 5.35 -3.61
C ARG A 227 0.05 5.33 -4.91
N ASP A 228 -1.25 5.09 -4.83
CA ASP A 228 -2.15 5.15 -5.99
C ASP A 228 -2.14 6.53 -6.66
N LYS A 229 -2.10 7.60 -5.89
CA LYS A 229 -1.99 8.97 -6.42
C LYS A 229 -0.64 9.17 -7.12
N GLN A 230 0.44 8.70 -6.50
CA GLN A 230 1.78 8.80 -7.08
C GLN A 230 1.86 8.02 -8.39
N ILE A 231 1.47 6.75 -8.39
CA ILE A 231 1.45 5.90 -9.60
C ILE A 231 0.63 6.53 -10.73
N LYS A 232 -0.53 7.13 -10.39
CA LYS A 232 -1.33 7.84 -11.39
C LYS A 232 -0.65 9.09 -11.91
N ALA A 233 0.02 9.86 -11.05
CA ALA A 233 0.78 11.03 -11.45
C ALA A 233 1.93 10.64 -12.40
N ASP A 234 2.69 9.61 -12.04
CA ASP A 234 3.79 9.09 -12.86
C ASP A 234 3.30 8.60 -14.22
N ARG A 235 2.17 7.87 -14.26
CA ARG A 235 1.55 7.44 -15.53
C ARG A 235 1.11 8.60 -16.40
N ILE A 236 0.54 9.66 -15.81
CA ILE A 236 0.17 10.87 -16.54
C ILE A 236 1.45 11.51 -17.10
N GLU A 237 2.47 11.66 -16.27
CA GLU A 237 3.74 12.24 -16.69
C GLU A 237 4.41 11.45 -17.82
N GLN A 238 4.45 10.11 -17.71
CA GLN A 238 4.96 9.23 -18.77
C GLN A 238 4.12 9.29 -20.06
N SER A 239 2.83 9.62 -19.95
CA SER A 239 1.93 9.77 -21.11
C SER A 239 2.14 11.06 -21.88
N LEU A 240 2.69 12.09 -21.22
CA LEU A 240 2.96 13.37 -21.87
C LEU A 240 4.10 13.24 -22.87
N GLY A 241 3.95 13.93 -24.01
CA GLY A 241 5.01 14.04 -24.99
C GLY A 241 6.22 14.83 -24.43
N ILE A 242 7.35 14.67 -25.09
CA ILE A 242 8.59 15.36 -24.77
C ILE A 242 8.95 16.23 -25.97
N ASP A 243 9.15 17.52 -25.74
CA ASP A 243 9.69 18.41 -26.75
C ASP A 243 11.16 18.04 -26.97
N VAL A 244 11.55 17.96 -28.25
CA VAL A 244 12.92 17.66 -28.67
C VAL A 244 13.36 18.73 -29.65
N ASP A 245 14.55 19.25 -29.47
CA ASP A 245 15.16 20.24 -30.33
C ASP A 245 16.41 19.68 -31.02
N LEU A 246 16.65 20.13 -32.26
CA LEU A 246 17.88 19.82 -33.00
C LEU A 246 18.95 20.83 -32.64
N VAL A 247 20.08 20.34 -32.15
CA VAL A 247 21.28 21.13 -31.97
C VAL A 247 22.17 20.89 -33.16
N ALA A 248 22.39 21.97 -33.95
CA ALA A 248 23.25 21.93 -35.12
C ALA A 248 24.72 21.66 -34.77
N GLU A 249 25.47 21.16 -35.74
CA GLU A 249 26.89 20.93 -35.62
C GLU A 249 27.64 22.18 -35.11
N THR A 250 28.58 21.94 -34.19
CA THR A 250 29.50 22.94 -33.66
C THR A 250 30.95 22.51 -33.98
N GLU A 251 31.92 23.41 -33.79
CA GLU A 251 33.34 23.10 -34.00
C GLU A 251 33.85 21.88 -33.21
N ASN A 252 33.14 21.49 -32.15
CA ASN A 252 33.55 20.44 -31.21
C ASN A 252 32.62 19.22 -31.15
N ALA A 253 31.44 19.26 -31.79
CA ALA A 253 30.47 18.15 -31.76
C ALA A 253 29.63 18.15 -33.03
N GLY A 254 29.33 16.95 -33.56
CA GLY A 254 28.35 16.78 -34.61
C GLY A 254 26.93 17.18 -34.17
N ALA A 255 25.99 17.19 -35.10
CA ALA A 255 24.58 17.45 -34.77
C ALA A 255 24.03 16.37 -33.83
N TYR A 256 23.18 16.78 -32.90
CA TYR A 256 22.52 15.89 -31.95
C TYR A 256 21.14 16.46 -31.57
N TRP A 257 20.33 15.66 -30.88
CA TRP A 257 19.03 16.10 -30.38
C TRP A 257 19.11 16.36 -28.86
N ILE A 258 18.30 17.31 -28.38
CA ILE A 258 18.14 17.59 -26.97
C ILE A 258 16.66 17.47 -26.60
N ALA A 259 16.36 16.60 -25.65
CA ALA A 259 15.04 16.41 -25.13
C ALA A 259 14.83 17.29 -23.88
N GLU A 260 13.71 18.00 -23.82
CA GLU A 260 13.29 18.83 -22.68
C GLU A 260 12.71 17.95 -21.55
N ALA A 261 13.48 16.96 -21.15
CA ALA A 261 13.14 16.03 -20.06
C ALA A 261 14.41 15.41 -19.49
N ASP A 262 14.31 14.94 -18.22
CA ASP A 262 15.39 14.21 -17.58
C ASP A 262 15.73 12.89 -18.31
N PHE A 263 16.85 12.29 -17.91
CA PHE A 263 17.34 11.05 -18.50
C PHE A 263 16.33 9.90 -18.45
N THR A 264 15.70 9.68 -17.30
CA THR A 264 14.78 8.54 -17.10
C THR A 264 13.55 8.65 -17.98
N LYS A 265 12.95 9.83 -18.02
CA LYS A 265 11.76 10.11 -18.84
C LYS A 265 12.08 10.02 -20.34
N THR A 266 13.22 10.56 -20.77
CA THR A 266 13.70 10.47 -22.16
C THR A 266 14.00 9.03 -22.55
N TRP A 267 14.67 8.27 -21.67
CA TRP A 267 14.96 6.85 -21.84
C TRP A 267 13.67 6.06 -22.05
N ASP A 268 12.73 6.12 -21.13
CA ASP A 268 11.48 5.37 -21.21
C ASP A 268 10.66 5.76 -22.45
N ARG A 269 10.71 7.03 -22.85
CA ARG A 269 10.01 7.50 -24.05
C ARG A 269 10.62 6.93 -25.33
N LEU A 270 11.94 6.93 -25.45
CA LEU A 270 12.63 6.37 -26.61
C LEU A 270 12.37 4.89 -26.77
N ARG A 271 12.26 4.13 -25.68
CA ARG A 271 11.92 2.72 -25.72
C ARG A 271 10.58 2.45 -26.43
N ILE A 272 9.67 3.42 -26.39
CA ILE A 272 8.35 3.34 -27.07
C ILE A 272 8.47 3.88 -28.50
N VAL A 273 9.18 4.98 -28.69
CA VAL A 273 9.26 5.70 -29.96
C VAL A 273 10.16 5.00 -30.98
N MET A 274 11.28 4.40 -30.55
CA MET A 274 12.22 3.77 -31.46
C MET A 274 11.60 2.63 -32.31
N PRO A 275 10.83 1.68 -31.74
CA PRO A 275 10.12 0.67 -32.55
C PRO A 275 9.13 1.27 -33.54
N GLU A 276 8.50 2.39 -33.21
CA GLU A 276 7.59 3.09 -34.11
C GLU A 276 8.29 3.81 -35.25
N LEU A 277 9.54 4.18 -35.05
CA LEU A 277 10.42 4.73 -36.08
C LEU A 277 11.10 3.63 -36.93
N GLY A 278 10.78 2.35 -36.68
CA GLY A 278 11.33 1.22 -37.41
C GLY A 278 12.63 0.65 -36.85
N PHE A 279 13.05 1.08 -35.69
CA PHE A 279 14.23 0.57 -35.01
C PHE A 279 13.84 -0.51 -34.00
N ASP A 280 14.20 -1.74 -34.26
CA ASP A 280 14.04 -2.82 -33.28
C ASP A 280 15.14 -2.74 -32.24
N ILE A 281 14.76 -2.64 -30.95
CA ILE A 281 15.69 -2.62 -29.83
C ILE A 281 16.17 -4.04 -29.56
N VAL A 282 17.44 -4.31 -29.82
CA VAL A 282 18.07 -5.63 -29.66
C VAL A 282 18.63 -5.78 -28.25
N ASP A 283 19.24 -4.73 -27.73
CA ASP A 283 19.82 -4.71 -26.39
C ASP A 283 19.83 -3.28 -25.83
N MET A 284 19.94 -3.15 -24.51
CA MET A 284 20.00 -1.86 -23.85
C MET A 284 20.85 -1.91 -22.56
N ASN A 285 21.65 -0.86 -22.35
CA ASN A 285 22.43 -0.65 -21.14
C ASN A 285 22.07 0.71 -20.53
N THR A 286 21.17 0.70 -19.55
CA THR A 286 20.71 1.92 -18.90
C THR A 286 21.80 2.63 -18.11
N ALA A 287 22.78 1.88 -17.57
CA ALA A 287 23.87 2.47 -16.80
C ALA A 287 24.83 3.29 -17.68
N GLU A 288 24.96 2.92 -18.96
CA GLU A 288 25.76 3.63 -19.97
C GLU A 288 24.90 4.55 -20.85
N GLY A 289 23.57 4.54 -20.68
CA GLY A 289 22.66 5.33 -21.51
C GLY A 289 22.57 4.85 -22.95
N LEU A 290 22.71 3.56 -23.22
CA LEU A 290 22.94 3.04 -24.57
C LEU A 290 21.85 2.05 -25.00
N TYR A 291 21.24 2.30 -26.17
CA TYR A 291 20.41 1.36 -26.91
C TYR A 291 21.19 0.81 -28.11
N TYR A 292 21.11 -0.49 -28.30
CA TYR A 292 21.51 -1.16 -29.53
C TYR A 292 20.28 -1.45 -30.37
N VAL A 293 20.20 -0.87 -31.54
CA VAL A 293 19.01 -0.95 -32.37
C VAL A 293 19.36 -1.44 -33.78
N VAL A 294 18.39 -2.10 -34.40
CA VAL A 294 18.50 -2.58 -35.79
C VAL A 294 17.40 -1.93 -36.61
N LEU A 295 17.79 -1.32 -37.73
CA LEU A 295 16.84 -0.87 -38.73
C LEU A 295 16.65 -1.98 -39.75
N GLU A 296 15.48 -2.65 -39.70
CA GLU A 296 15.08 -3.68 -40.64
C GLU A 296 14.35 -3.11 -41.87
N GLU A 297 13.86 -3.97 -42.76
CA GLU A 297 13.15 -3.52 -43.95
C GLU A 297 11.79 -2.91 -43.56
N SER A 298 11.60 -1.63 -43.84
CA SER A 298 10.34 -0.94 -43.64
C SER A 298 9.24 -1.50 -44.57
N GLY A 299 8.57 -2.54 -44.11
CA GLY A 299 7.37 -3.08 -44.80
C GLY A 299 6.09 -2.60 -44.11
N GLY A 300 5.26 -1.85 -44.78
CA GLY A 300 3.87 -1.66 -44.41
C GLY A 300 3.51 -0.39 -43.67
N PHE A 301 3.59 -0.37 -42.35
CA PHE A 301 3.09 0.75 -41.53
C PHE A 301 3.97 2.02 -41.62
N TRP A 302 5.26 1.87 -41.77
CA TRP A 302 6.26 2.94 -41.76
C TRP A 302 6.29 3.79 -43.04
N SER A 303 5.87 3.24 -44.18
CA SER A 303 5.75 4.03 -45.41
C SER A 303 4.71 5.15 -45.32
N SER A 304 3.79 5.08 -44.35
CA SER A 304 2.79 6.11 -44.12
C SER A 304 3.29 7.26 -43.22
N LEU A 305 4.28 7.03 -42.39
CA LEU A 305 4.90 8.05 -41.52
C LEU A 305 5.92 8.90 -42.27
N TRP A 306 6.71 8.26 -43.16
CA TRP A 306 7.73 8.90 -43.96
C TRP A 306 7.20 9.46 -45.30
N GLY A 307 5.91 9.18 -45.64
CA GLY A 307 5.31 9.54 -46.90
C GLY A 307 5.95 8.78 -48.08
N GLU A 308 6.20 9.49 -49.19
CA GLU A 308 6.96 8.94 -50.33
C GLU A 308 8.47 8.96 -50.13
N ASP A 309 8.95 9.64 -49.08
CA ASP A 309 10.35 9.78 -48.75
C ASP A 309 10.88 8.53 -48.03
N LYS A 310 12.04 8.06 -48.42
CA LYS A 310 12.75 6.95 -47.79
C LYS A 310 13.39 7.43 -46.49
N ILE A 311 13.40 6.53 -45.47
CA ILE A 311 14.25 6.76 -44.30
C ILE A 311 15.67 7.07 -44.75
N PRO A 312 16.30 8.18 -44.29
CA PRO A 312 17.63 8.59 -44.76
C PRO A 312 18.77 7.72 -44.17
N LEU A 313 18.42 6.50 -43.74
CA LEU A 313 19.36 5.54 -43.16
C LEU A 313 19.33 4.24 -43.95
N GLU A 314 20.50 3.64 -44.11
CA GLU A 314 20.65 2.30 -44.63
C GLU A 314 20.24 1.24 -43.59
N ARG A 315 19.85 0.06 -44.05
CA ARG A 315 19.59 -1.07 -43.16
C ARG A 315 20.84 -1.44 -42.40
N GLY A 316 20.74 -1.67 -41.11
CA GLY A 316 21.88 -2.03 -40.30
C GLY A 316 21.70 -1.83 -38.82
N ASN A 317 22.79 -2.03 -38.13
CA ASN A 317 22.84 -1.83 -36.68
C ASN A 317 23.24 -0.39 -36.36
N TYR A 318 22.57 0.18 -35.37
CA TYR A 318 22.83 1.53 -34.89
C TYR A 318 22.91 1.55 -33.39
N ARG A 319 23.42 2.63 -32.83
CA ARG A 319 23.47 2.94 -31.40
C ARG A 319 22.77 4.25 -31.15
N VAL A 320 21.93 4.27 -30.12
CA VAL A 320 21.32 5.51 -29.61
C VAL A 320 21.84 5.72 -28.19
N GLU A 321 22.60 6.79 -28.02
CA GLU A 321 23.27 7.12 -26.77
C GLU A 321 22.61 8.34 -26.14
N LEU A 322 22.31 8.24 -24.82
CA LEU A 322 21.72 9.30 -24.03
C LEU A 322 22.72 9.80 -22.99
N GLU A 323 22.87 11.10 -22.92
CA GLU A 323 23.64 11.76 -21.89
C GLU A 323 22.82 12.83 -21.18
N ALA A 324 22.79 12.80 -19.84
CA ALA A 324 22.16 13.87 -19.08
C ALA A 324 22.90 15.19 -19.33
N ALA A 325 22.17 16.28 -19.58
CA ALA A 325 22.75 17.61 -19.66
C ALA A 325 23.24 18.11 -18.29
N GLU A 326 23.99 19.21 -18.27
CA GLU A 326 24.55 19.74 -17.01
C GLU A 326 23.51 20.10 -15.96
N ASP A 327 22.36 20.59 -16.37
CA ASP A 327 21.24 20.95 -15.50
C ASP A 327 20.37 19.75 -15.07
N LYS A 328 20.66 18.55 -15.60
CA LYS A 328 19.89 17.29 -15.37
C LYS A 328 18.39 17.37 -15.72
N GLN A 329 17.91 18.47 -16.25
CA GLN A 329 16.52 18.66 -16.69
C GLN A 329 16.34 18.31 -18.16
N GLN A 330 17.43 18.25 -18.90
CA GLN A 330 17.50 17.95 -20.32
C GLN A 330 18.38 16.72 -20.56
N THR A 331 18.13 16.04 -21.68
CA THR A 331 18.87 14.86 -22.10
C THR A 331 19.31 15.01 -23.56
N LYS A 332 20.62 14.85 -23.80
CA LYS A 332 21.16 14.78 -25.15
C LYS A 332 20.97 13.38 -25.72
N ILE A 333 20.60 13.30 -26.97
CA ILE A 333 20.36 12.06 -27.70
C ILE A 333 21.26 12.07 -28.95
N PHE A 334 22.12 11.08 -29.03
CA PHE A 334 23.03 10.86 -30.17
C PHE A 334 22.61 9.57 -30.89
N ILE A 335 22.60 9.61 -32.21
CA ILE A 335 22.50 8.39 -32.99
C ILE A 335 23.84 8.17 -33.72
N LYS A 336 24.35 6.95 -33.62
CA LYS A 336 25.66 6.54 -34.12
C LYS A 336 25.53 5.26 -34.93
N ASP A 337 26.51 4.99 -35.77
CA ASP A 337 26.60 3.73 -36.50
C ASP A 337 26.93 2.52 -35.59
N ALA A 338 27.09 1.35 -36.18
CA ALA A 338 27.38 0.11 -35.43
C ALA A 338 28.71 0.13 -34.69
N VAL A 339 29.69 0.89 -35.16
CA VAL A 339 31.03 1.02 -34.54
C VAL A 339 31.07 2.14 -33.50
N GLY A 340 30.07 3.03 -33.49
CA GLY A 340 29.96 4.15 -32.55
C GLY A 340 30.42 5.48 -33.14
N ASP A 341 30.59 5.58 -34.46
CA ASP A 341 30.91 6.83 -35.13
C ASP A 341 29.61 7.65 -35.35
N PRO A 342 29.69 9.00 -35.24
CA PRO A 342 28.52 9.86 -35.48
C PRO A 342 28.04 9.72 -36.93
N LEU A 343 26.72 9.81 -37.12
CA LEU A 343 26.12 9.88 -38.45
C LEU A 343 26.30 11.29 -39.07
N ASP A 344 26.14 11.37 -40.39
CA ASP A 344 26.18 12.64 -41.10
C ASP A 344 25.11 13.60 -40.59
N ASN A 345 25.45 14.88 -40.45
CA ASN A 345 24.58 15.92 -39.91
C ASN A 345 23.29 16.10 -40.74
N GLU A 346 23.36 15.86 -42.04
CA GLU A 346 22.20 15.90 -42.92
C GLU A 346 21.18 14.80 -42.53
N VAL A 347 21.67 13.59 -42.29
CA VAL A 347 20.87 12.44 -41.83
C VAL A 347 20.22 12.72 -40.47
N ILE A 348 20.99 13.26 -39.52
CA ILE A 348 20.45 13.63 -38.18
C ILE A 348 19.37 14.70 -38.30
N THR A 349 19.51 15.64 -39.21
CA THR A 349 18.53 16.72 -39.46
C THR A 349 17.25 16.18 -40.10
N GLU A 350 17.35 15.25 -41.01
CA GLU A 350 16.19 14.63 -41.66
C GLU A 350 15.42 13.73 -40.69
N LEU A 351 16.11 12.94 -39.85
CA LEU A 351 15.50 12.10 -38.80
C LEU A 351 14.82 12.95 -37.72
N TYR A 352 15.32 14.15 -37.45
CA TYR A 352 14.79 15.01 -36.38
C TYR A 352 13.28 15.25 -36.49
N ARG A 353 12.76 15.54 -37.69
CA ARG A 353 11.34 15.84 -37.86
C ARG A 353 10.47 14.73 -37.37
N VAL A 354 10.76 13.51 -37.79
CA VAL A 354 9.93 12.34 -37.45
C VAL A 354 10.13 11.92 -35.99
N LEU A 355 11.36 12.01 -35.48
CA LEU A 355 11.65 11.78 -34.07
C LEU A 355 10.93 12.78 -33.18
N SER A 356 11.02 14.09 -33.49
CA SER A 356 10.40 15.13 -32.66
C SER A 356 8.88 15.01 -32.63
N ASP A 357 8.24 14.71 -33.75
CA ASP A 357 6.80 14.48 -33.81
C ASP A 357 6.39 13.25 -32.97
N ALA A 358 7.11 12.14 -33.08
CA ALA A 358 6.85 10.92 -32.32
C ALA A 358 7.12 11.09 -30.81
N MET A 359 8.15 11.85 -30.45
CA MET A 359 8.46 12.18 -29.04
C MET A 359 7.42 13.10 -28.42
N LYS A 360 6.87 14.05 -29.18
CA LYS A 360 5.88 15.05 -28.72
C LYS A 360 4.46 14.51 -28.59
N GLU A 361 4.14 13.41 -29.23
CA GLU A 361 2.78 12.84 -29.22
C GLU A 361 2.38 12.36 -27.81
N ASN A 362 1.23 12.85 -27.30
CA ASN A 362 0.67 12.34 -26.05
C ASN A 362 0.10 10.93 -26.24
N ARG A 363 0.50 9.99 -25.40
CA ARG A 363 0.16 8.56 -25.54
C ARG A 363 -0.58 8.04 -24.33
N LYS A 364 -1.52 7.13 -24.55
CA LYS A 364 -2.12 6.39 -23.45
C LYS A 364 -1.15 5.30 -23.00
N VAL A 365 -0.59 5.47 -21.80
CA VAL A 365 0.13 4.39 -21.11
C VAL A 365 -0.91 3.31 -20.71
N ARG A 366 -0.72 2.10 -21.20
CA ARG A 366 -1.58 0.94 -20.90
C ARG A 366 -1.20 0.29 -19.58
#